data_f9fc2fbcbc478dba11346e0eee62a6b0
#
_entry.id   f9fc2fbcbc478dba11346e0eee62a6b0
#
_cell.length_a   1.000
_cell.length_b   1.000
_cell.length_c   1.000
_cell.angle_alpha   90.00
_cell.angle_beta   90.00
_cell.angle_gamma   90.00
#
_symmetry.space_group_name_H-M   'P 1'
#
loop_
_entity.id
_entity.type
_entity.pdbx_description
1 polymer ?
#
loop_
_entity_poly.entity_id
_entity_poly.type
_entity_poly.pdbx_seq_one_letter_code
_entity_poly.pdbx_strand_id
1 'polypeptide(L)'
;SFLDNIAAALIGGAMAHQLFRAKVHIGYLAAIVAASNAGGAGSVVGDTTTTMMWIAGVSPLQVFDAYVAAAVAVCITGFVAARQQHAYSPIIKNAHEHTRVDWTRVGIVGLILIFAIATNVVVNIRFNELADHFPFIGVAVWVAIIISVALRRPDWEVLPETAKGTVFLLSLVMCASMMPVEELPPASLITALGLGFVSAVFDNIPLTALAIKQGGYDWGFLAYAVGFGGSMIWFGSSAGVALSNMYPEAKSVGQWLRHGWHVALAYVVGFAVMAAVLG
;
A
#
# COMPACT_ATOMS: atom_id res chain seq x y z
N SER A 1 0.98 -8.25 -3.80
CA SER A 1 2.09 -8.40 -2.83
C SER A 1 3.49 -8.15 -3.42
N PHE A 2 3.71 -8.33 -4.71
CA PHE A 2 4.98 -7.98 -5.41
C PHE A 2 4.88 -6.67 -6.18
N LEU A 3 3.68 -6.17 -6.42
CA LEU A 3 3.42 -4.86 -6.98
C LEU A 3 3.18 -3.90 -5.82
N ASP A 4 3.76 -2.72 -5.93
CA ASP A 4 3.39 -1.60 -5.10
C ASP A 4 1.88 -1.34 -5.15
N ASN A 5 1.29 -0.96 -4.02
CA ASN A 5 -0.15 -0.77 -3.88
C ASN A 5 -0.71 0.28 -4.86
N ILE A 6 0.06 1.34 -5.18
CA ILE A 6 -0.32 2.35 -6.16
C ILE A 6 -0.45 1.72 -7.56
N ALA A 7 0.57 0.96 -7.98
CA ALA A 7 0.56 0.29 -9.27
C ALA A 7 -0.59 -0.72 -9.36
N ALA A 8 -0.83 -1.50 -8.30
CA ALA A 8 -1.94 -2.44 -8.24
C ALA A 8 -3.30 -1.75 -8.36
N ALA A 9 -3.50 -0.62 -7.68
CA ALA A 9 -4.74 0.16 -7.76
C ALA A 9 -4.96 0.75 -9.16
N LEU A 10 -3.92 1.30 -9.78
CA LEU A 10 -4.01 1.86 -11.14
C LEU A 10 -4.30 0.78 -12.19
N ILE A 11 -3.67 -0.40 -12.08
CA ILE A 11 -3.96 -1.54 -12.97
C ILE A 11 -5.40 -2.00 -12.78
N GLY A 12 -5.84 -2.18 -11.53
CA GLY A 12 -7.21 -2.55 -11.20
C GLY A 12 -8.23 -1.54 -11.72
N GLY A 13 -7.94 -0.25 -11.57
CA GLY A 13 -8.73 0.85 -12.11
C GLY A 13 -8.82 0.84 -13.63
N ALA A 14 -7.68 0.68 -14.31
CA ALA A 14 -7.64 0.61 -15.77
C ALA A 14 -8.43 -0.61 -16.31
N MET A 15 -8.28 -1.77 -15.66
CA MET A 15 -9.07 -2.96 -16.00
C MET A 15 -10.58 -2.72 -15.79
N ALA A 16 -10.96 -2.11 -14.66
CA ALA A 16 -12.36 -1.78 -14.39
C ALA A 16 -12.92 -0.80 -15.43
N HIS A 17 -12.12 0.20 -15.82
CA HIS A 17 -12.49 1.15 -16.88
C HIS A 17 -12.83 0.45 -18.20
N GLN A 18 -12.02 -0.51 -18.61
CA GLN A 18 -12.22 -1.28 -19.82
C GLN A 18 -13.44 -2.23 -19.70
N LEU A 19 -13.49 -3.02 -18.61
CA LEU A 19 -14.53 -4.03 -18.41
C LEU A 19 -15.93 -3.43 -18.28
N PHE A 20 -16.06 -2.24 -17.68
CA PHE A 20 -17.34 -1.56 -17.43
C PHE A 20 -17.55 -0.33 -18.30
N ARG A 21 -16.73 -0.11 -19.34
CA ARG A 21 -16.80 1.05 -20.24
C ARG A 21 -16.90 2.38 -19.49
N ALA A 22 -15.97 2.60 -18.58
CA ALA A 22 -15.89 3.77 -17.70
C ALA A 22 -17.05 3.91 -16.69
N LYS A 23 -18.03 3.01 -16.66
CA LYS A 23 -19.13 3.02 -15.68
C LYS A 23 -18.76 2.18 -14.46
N VAL A 24 -17.89 2.73 -13.61
CA VAL A 24 -17.41 2.04 -12.40
C VAL A 24 -18.09 2.64 -11.17
N HIS A 25 -18.67 1.79 -10.34
CA HIS A 25 -19.32 2.22 -9.09
C HIS A 25 -18.27 2.61 -8.04
N ILE A 26 -18.52 3.68 -7.27
CA ILE A 26 -17.55 4.18 -6.26
C ILE A 26 -17.19 3.11 -5.23
N GLY A 27 -18.14 2.29 -4.79
CA GLY A 27 -17.85 1.18 -3.89
C GLY A 27 -16.93 0.11 -4.50
N TYR A 28 -16.97 -0.06 -5.84
CA TYR A 28 -16.03 -0.94 -6.53
C TYR A 28 -14.62 -0.33 -6.59
N LEU A 29 -14.52 0.98 -6.79
CA LEU A 29 -13.25 1.71 -6.71
C LEU A 29 -12.65 1.62 -5.31
N ALA A 30 -13.48 1.77 -4.26
CA ALA A 30 -13.06 1.60 -2.88
C ALA A 30 -12.51 0.18 -2.60
N ALA A 31 -13.14 -0.85 -3.18
CA ALA A 31 -12.67 -2.22 -3.07
C ALA A 31 -11.36 -2.47 -3.84
N ILE A 32 -11.13 -1.82 -4.98
CA ILE A 32 -9.84 -1.88 -5.68
C ILE A 32 -8.72 -1.32 -4.78
N VAL A 33 -8.93 -0.16 -4.16
CA VAL A 33 -7.97 0.44 -3.22
C VAL A 33 -7.75 -0.48 -2.02
N ALA A 34 -8.84 -1.01 -1.45
CA ALA A 34 -8.76 -1.93 -0.31
C ALA A 34 -7.99 -3.22 -0.67
N ALA A 35 -8.22 -3.79 -1.84
CA ALA A 35 -7.52 -4.99 -2.30
C ALA A 35 -6.03 -4.72 -2.58
N SER A 36 -5.69 -3.55 -3.15
CA SER A 36 -4.30 -3.18 -3.40
C SER A 36 -3.52 -2.97 -2.11
N ASN A 37 -4.11 -2.26 -1.14
CA ASN A 37 -3.50 -2.05 0.18
C ASN A 37 -3.43 -3.36 0.98
N ALA A 38 -4.46 -4.21 0.93
CA ALA A 38 -4.44 -5.55 1.53
C ALA A 38 -3.33 -6.43 0.96
N GLY A 39 -3.12 -6.37 -0.35
CA GLY A 39 -2.03 -7.09 -1.01
C GLY A 39 -0.65 -6.60 -0.60
N GLY A 40 -0.50 -5.34 -0.24
CA GLY A 40 0.73 -4.74 0.27
C GLY A 40 0.97 -5.00 1.75
N ALA A 41 -0.08 -5.03 2.57
CA ALA A 41 0.02 -5.04 4.03
C ALA A 41 0.79 -6.23 4.62
N GLY A 42 0.83 -7.38 3.97
CA GLY A 42 1.59 -8.55 4.42
C GLY A 42 2.91 -8.77 3.67
N SER A 43 3.36 -7.81 2.85
CA SER A 43 4.58 -7.93 2.05
C SER A 43 5.48 -6.72 2.26
N VAL A 44 6.71 -6.97 2.67
CA VAL A 44 7.71 -5.91 2.90
C VAL A 44 8.15 -5.15 1.64
N VAL A 45 7.70 -5.55 0.48
CA VAL A 45 7.96 -4.89 -0.82
C VAL A 45 6.68 -4.45 -1.54
N GLY A 46 5.52 -4.68 -0.93
CA GLY A 46 4.21 -4.42 -1.55
C GLY A 46 3.55 -3.10 -1.12
N ASP A 47 4.06 -2.48 -0.06
CA ASP A 47 3.59 -1.20 0.45
C ASP A 47 4.77 -0.43 1.05
N THR A 48 4.75 0.89 0.94
CA THR A 48 5.77 1.78 1.53
C THR A 48 5.84 1.62 3.04
N THR A 49 4.71 1.43 3.72
CA THR A 49 4.63 1.26 5.18
C THR A 49 5.35 0.01 5.65
N THR A 50 5.13 -1.13 5.01
CA THR A 50 5.79 -2.40 5.34
C THR A 50 7.25 -2.40 4.93
N THR A 51 7.61 -1.70 3.85
CA THR A 51 9.02 -1.47 3.48
C THR A 51 9.74 -0.66 4.57
N MET A 52 9.11 0.38 5.13
CA MET A 52 9.66 1.16 6.24
C MET A 52 9.87 0.30 7.49
N MET A 53 8.90 -0.57 7.85
CA MET A 53 9.04 -1.52 8.96
C MET A 53 10.24 -2.45 8.74
N TRP A 54 10.39 -2.97 7.52
CA TRP A 54 11.51 -3.84 7.18
C TRP A 54 12.87 -3.13 7.24
N ILE A 55 12.96 -1.91 6.74
CA ILE A 55 14.17 -1.08 6.84
C ILE A 55 14.50 -0.81 8.32
N ALA A 56 13.51 -0.63 9.18
CA ALA A 56 13.65 -0.45 10.61
C ALA A 56 13.98 -1.77 11.37
N GLY A 57 14.23 -2.88 10.66
CA GLY A 57 14.64 -4.15 11.25
C GLY A 57 13.49 -5.11 11.62
N VAL A 58 12.26 -4.78 11.30
CA VAL A 58 11.11 -5.68 11.53
C VAL A 58 11.21 -6.90 10.62
N SER A 59 11.03 -8.10 11.20
CA SER A 59 11.07 -9.34 10.44
C SER A 59 9.95 -9.41 9.39
N PRO A 60 10.26 -9.80 8.13
CA PRO A 60 9.23 -10.04 7.11
C PRO A 60 8.15 -11.05 7.53
N LEU A 61 8.49 -12.03 8.36
CA LEU A 61 7.54 -13.03 8.85
C LEU A 61 6.50 -12.42 9.78
N GLN A 62 6.87 -11.44 10.61
CA GLN A 62 5.91 -10.72 11.46
C GLN A 62 4.94 -9.88 10.63
N VAL A 63 5.42 -9.23 9.58
CA VAL A 63 4.57 -8.47 8.65
C VAL A 63 3.64 -9.39 7.87
N PHE A 64 4.09 -10.60 7.54
CA PHE A 64 3.31 -11.59 6.81
C PHE A 64 2.00 -11.99 7.51
N ASP A 65 1.95 -11.93 8.83
CA ASP A 65 0.75 -12.23 9.64
C ASP A 65 -0.43 -11.33 9.26
N ALA A 66 -0.19 -10.13 8.74
CA ALA A 66 -1.23 -9.23 8.24
C ALA A 66 -2.12 -9.86 7.15
N TYR A 67 -1.62 -10.87 6.42
CA TYR A 67 -2.41 -11.55 5.39
C TYR A 67 -3.60 -12.32 5.94
N VAL A 68 -3.60 -12.71 7.22
CA VAL A 68 -4.76 -13.34 7.85
C VAL A 68 -5.96 -12.38 7.82
N ALA A 69 -5.76 -11.14 8.27
CA ALA A 69 -6.80 -10.12 8.22
C ALA A 69 -7.11 -9.66 6.80
N ALA A 70 -6.07 -9.46 5.98
CA ALA A 70 -6.18 -9.00 4.60
C ALA A 70 -7.02 -9.93 3.73
N ALA A 71 -6.85 -11.25 3.86
CA ALA A 71 -7.64 -12.24 3.11
C ALA A 71 -9.13 -12.14 3.43
N VAL A 72 -9.48 -12.05 4.72
CA VAL A 72 -10.87 -11.87 5.16
C VAL A 72 -11.45 -10.56 4.63
N ALA A 73 -10.69 -9.47 4.75
CA ALA A 73 -11.12 -8.15 4.32
C ALA A 73 -11.35 -8.08 2.79
N VAL A 74 -10.47 -8.67 1.99
CA VAL A 74 -10.62 -8.75 0.52
C VAL A 74 -11.85 -9.56 0.14
N CYS A 75 -12.13 -10.68 0.81
CA CYS A 75 -13.34 -11.47 0.56
C CYS A 75 -14.61 -10.67 0.82
N ILE A 76 -14.69 -9.94 1.94
CA ILE A 76 -15.86 -9.12 2.29
C ILE A 76 -16.01 -7.96 1.29
N THR A 77 -14.95 -7.18 1.07
CA THR A 77 -14.99 -6.03 0.18
C THR A 77 -15.28 -6.43 -1.26
N GLY A 78 -14.63 -7.48 -1.75
CA GLY A 78 -14.80 -7.99 -3.11
C GLY A 78 -16.24 -8.47 -3.38
N PHE A 79 -16.82 -9.21 -2.43
CA PHE A 79 -18.19 -9.70 -2.56
C PHE A 79 -19.22 -8.57 -2.61
N VAL A 80 -19.13 -7.59 -1.70
CA VAL A 80 -20.07 -6.45 -1.67
C VAL A 80 -19.88 -5.58 -2.91
N ALA A 81 -18.64 -5.25 -3.25
CA ALA A 81 -18.31 -4.43 -4.41
C ALA A 81 -18.76 -5.05 -5.74
N ALA A 82 -18.58 -6.37 -5.90
CA ALA A 82 -19.03 -7.08 -7.09
C ALA A 82 -20.55 -6.99 -7.26
N ARG A 83 -21.33 -7.10 -6.18
CA ARG A 83 -22.78 -6.91 -6.21
C ARG A 83 -23.17 -5.48 -6.53
N GLN A 84 -22.53 -4.48 -5.92
CA GLN A 84 -22.79 -3.08 -6.21
C GLN A 84 -22.47 -2.75 -7.67
N GLN A 85 -21.34 -3.22 -8.18
CA GLN A 85 -20.95 -2.99 -9.58
C GLN A 85 -21.89 -3.69 -10.55
N HIS A 86 -22.27 -4.94 -10.26
CA HIS A 86 -23.21 -5.67 -11.12
C HIS A 86 -24.57 -4.98 -11.21
N ALA A 87 -25.07 -4.45 -10.10
CA ALA A 87 -26.32 -3.69 -10.08
C ALA A 87 -26.20 -2.34 -10.80
N TYR A 88 -25.03 -1.69 -10.75
CA TYR A 88 -24.78 -0.40 -11.38
C TYR A 88 -24.50 -0.53 -12.88
N SER A 89 -23.58 -1.42 -13.24
CA SER A 89 -23.21 -1.71 -14.62
C SER A 89 -22.59 -3.11 -14.71
N PRO A 90 -23.29 -4.10 -15.32
CA PRO A 90 -22.74 -5.45 -15.45
C PRO A 90 -21.61 -5.52 -16.46
N ILE A 91 -20.79 -6.57 -16.38
CA ILE A 91 -19.67 -6.83 -17.30
C ILE A 91 -20.20 -7.02 -18.73
N ILE A 92 -19.56 -6.35 -19.68
CA ILE A 92 -19.85 -6.47 -21.10
C ILE A 92 -18.82 -7.40 -21.74
N LYS A 93 -19.24 -8.55 -22.23
CA LYS A 93 -18.41 -9.68 -22.69
C LYS A 93 -17.45 -9.43 -23.87
N ASN A 94 -17.42 -8.26 -24.49
CA ASN A 94 -16.73 -8.03 -25.77
C ASN A 94 -15.42 -7.23 -25.66
N ALA A 95 -14.77 -7.17 -24.51
CA ALA A 95 -13.49 -6.50 -24.34
C ALA A 95 -12.33 -7.49 -24.40
N HIS A 96 -11.95 -7.94 -25.60
CA HIS A 96 -10.74 -8.72 -25.82
C HIS A 96 -9.70 -7.84 -26.54
N GLU A 97 -9.02 -6.98 -25.80
CA GLU A 97 -7.72 -6.50 -26.23
C GLU A 97 -6.64 -7.41 -25.64
N HIS A 98 -5.89 -8.08 -26.51
CA HIS A 98 -4.73 -8.88 -26.09
C HIS A 98 -3.62 -7.97 -25.59
N THR A 99 -3.56 -7.74 -24.28
CA THR A 99 -2.44 -7.05 -23.65
C THR A 99 -1.21 -7.96 -23.71
N ARG A 100 -0.17 -7.56 -24.47
CA ARG A 100 1.09 -8.29 -24.50
C ARG A 100 1.93 -7.93 -23.28
N VAL A 101 2.41 -8.95 -22.57
CA VAL A 101 3.33 -8.74 -21.43
C VAL A 101 4.69 -8.29 -21.98
N ASP A 102 5.19 -7.17 -21.49
CA ASP A 102 6.54 -6.67 -21.79
C ASP A 102 7.55 -7.35 -20.84
N TRP A 103 8.06 -8.50 -21.24
CA TRP A 103 9.00 -9.29 -20.44
C TRP A 103 10.30 -8.53 -20.11
N THR A 104 10.71 -7.59 -20.95
CA THR A 104 11.88 -6.75 -20.67
C THR A 104 11.62 -5.85 -19.46
N ARG A 105 10.44 -5.22 -19.39
CA ARG A 105 10.03 -4.43 -18.20
C ARG A 105 9.94 -5.30 -16.96
N VAL A 106 9.34 -6.49 -17.07
CA VAL A 106 9.26 -7.44 -15.95
C VAL A 106 10.67 -7.80 -15.45
N GLY A 107 11.61 -8.08 -16.35
CA GLY A 107 13.00 -8.37 -16.01
C GLY A 107 13.71 -7.21 -15.31
N ILE A 108 13.50 -5.97 -15.77
CA ILE A 108 14.08 -4.76 -15.16
C ILE A 108 13.53 -4.56 -13.74
N VAL A 109 12.19 -4.65 -13.55
CA VAL A 109 11.58 -4.54 -12.23
C VAL A 109 12.08 -5.64 -11.30
N GLY A 110 12.19 -6.89 -11.80
CA GLY A 110 12.76 -8.01 -11.06
C GLY A 110 14.21 -7.75 -10.61
N LEU A 111 15.03 -7.18 -11.50
CA LEU A 111 16.42 -6.80 -11.18
C LEU A 111 16.47 -5.75 -10.06
N ILE A 112 15.67 -4.69 -10.16
CA ILE A 112 15.59 -3.63 -9.14
C ILE A 112 15.18 -4.23 -7.79
N LEU A 113 14.18 -5.09 -7.75
CA LEU A 113 13.73 -5.77 -6.53
C LEU A 113 14.83 -6.66 -5.92
N ILE A 114 15.54 -7.44 -6.76
CA ILE A 114 16.65 -8.29 -6.30
C ILE A 114 17.76 -7.43 -5.67
N PHE A 115 18.12 -6.31 -6.29
CA PHE A 115 19.13 -5.40 -5.73
C PHE A 115 18.67 -4.80 -4.40
N ALA A 116 17.42 -4.35 -4.30
CA ALA A 116 16.87 -3.81 -3.06
C ALA A 116 16.85 -4.87 -1.94
N ILE A 117 16.33 -6.07 -2.23
CA ILE A 117 16.21 -7.16 -1.25
C ILE A 117 17.59 -7.65 -0.81
N ALA A 118 18.49 -7.94 -1.76
CA ALA A 118 19.81 -8.43 -1.44
C ALA A 118 20.62 -7.40 -0.60
N THR A 119 20.54 -6.13 -0.97
CA THR A 119 21.19 -5.06 -0.23
C THR A 119 20.61 -4.92 1.17
N ASN A 120 19.30 -4.93 1.33
CA ASN A 120 18.67 -4.86 2.65
C ASN A 120 19.11 -6.02 3.54
N VAL A 121 19.05 -7.26 3.03
CA VAL A 121 19.48 -8.45 3.78
C VAL A 121 20.96 -8.36 4.19
N VAL A 122 21.84 -7.98 3.26
CA VAL A 122 23.30 -7.85 3.56
C VAL A 122 23.56 -6.77 4.57
N VAL A 123 22.93 -5.61 4.43
CA VAL A 123 23.12 -4.47 5.34
C VAL A 123 22.64 -4.81 6.74
N ASN A 124 21.44 -5.40 6.87
CA ASN A 124 20.92 -5.79 8.20
C ASN A 124 21.74 -6.90 8.89
N ILE A 125 22.38 -7.81 8.12
CA ILE A 125 23.20 -8.89 8.70
C ILE A 125 24.62 -8.43 9.02
N ARG A 126 25.23 -7.59 8.17
CA ARG A 126 26.67 -7.30 8.22
C ARG A 126 27.01 -5.87 8.63
N PHE A 127 26.11 -4.91 8.38
CA PHE A 127 26.39 -3.48 8.48
C PHE A 127 25.29 -2.70 9.18
N ASN A 128 24.64 -3.31 10.18
CA ASN A 128 23.48 -2.73 10.87
C ASN A 128 23.76 -1.32 11.44
N GLU A 129 24.96 -1.11 12.03
CA GLU A 129 25.37 0.20 12.56
C GLU A 129 25.55 1.29 11.50
N LEU A 130 25.82 0.90 10.25
CA LEU A 130 25.98 1.83 9.12
C LEU A 130 24.65 2.10 8.39
N ALA A 131 23.63 1.26 8.64
CA ALA A 131 22.33 1.38 7.99
C ALA A 131 21.66 2.74 8.25
N ASP A 132 21.81 3.26 9.46
CA ASP A 132 21.24 4.54 9.89
C ASP A 132 21.94 5.77 9.30
N HIS A 133 23.17 5.60 8.79
CA HIS A 133 23.99 6.71 8.30
C HIS A 133 24.10 6.79 6.79
N PHE A 134 23.79 5.71 6.07
CA PHE A 134 23.96 5.67 4.61
C PHE A 134 22.80 4.93 3.91
N PRO A 135 22.20 5.52 2.86
CA PRO A 135 21.04 4.97 2.16
C PRO A 135 21.41 3.84 1.19
N PHE A 136 21.96 2.73 1.68
CA PHE A 136 22.45 1.60 0.87
C PHE A 136 21.41 1.08 -0.12
N ILE A 137 20.15 0.93 0.32
CA ILE A 137 19.07 0.41 -0.52
C ILE A 137 18.79 1.38 -1.67
N GLY A 138 18.73 2.69 -1.38
CA GLY A 138 18.53 3.72 -2.41
C GLY A 138 19.64 3.70 -3.46
N VAL A 139 20.89 3.57 -3.02
CA VAL A 139 22.05 3.45 -3.93
C VAL A 139 21.95 2.19 -4.78
N ALA A 140 21.61 1.04 -4.19
CA ALA A 140 21.47 -0.22 -4.92
C ALA A 140 20.36 -0.15 -5.98
N VAL A 141 19.22 0.46 -5.64
CA VAL A 141 18.12 0.70 -6.60
C VAL A 141 18.58 1.59 -7.75
N TRP A 142 19.29 2.69 -7.48
CA TRP A 142 19.83 3.55 -8.51
C TRP A 142 20.86 2.84 -9.40
N VAL A 143 21.72 2.02 -8.83
CA VAL A 143 22.66 1.18 -9.59
C VAL A 143 21.91 0.23 -10.53
N ALA A 144 20.86 -0.44 -10.02
CA ALA A 144 20.03 -1.33 -10.84
C ALA A 144 19.33 -0.58 -11.99
N ILE A 145 18.80 0.63 -11.72
CA ILE A 145 18.19 1.48 -12.75
C ILE A 145 19.25 1.85 -13.82
N ILE A 146 20.44 2.29 -13.43
CA ILE A 146 21.50 2.70 -14.35
C ILE A 146 21.96 1.50 -15.22
N ILE A 147 22.13 0.33 -14.64
CA ILE A 147 22.44 -0.90 -15.39
C ILE A 147 21.32 -1.21 -16.40
N SER A 148 20.08 -1.02 -16.00
CA SER A 148 18.92 -1.28 -16.84
C SER A 148 18.79 -0.33 -18.03
N VAL A 149 19.46 0.83 -18.02
CA VAL A 149 19.51 1.76 -19.17
C VAL A 149 20.06 1.09 -20.44
N ALA A 150 20.98 0.16 -20.28
CA ALA A 150 21.53 -0.61 -21.40
C ALA A 150 20.48 -1.51 -22.09
N LEU A 151 19.46 -1.96 -21.34
CA LEU A 151 18.38 -2.82 -21.85
C LEU A 151 17.21 -1.97 -22.39
N ARG A 152 16.89 -0.89 -21.71
CA ARG A 152 15.79 0.03 -22.06
C ARG A 152 16.02 1.41 -21.48
N ARG A 153 15.79 2.46 -22.26
CA ARG A 153 15.86 3.84 -21.76
C ARG A 153 14.75 4.10 -20.77
N PRO A 154 15.07 4.59 -19.57
CA PRO A 154 14.07 5.04 -18.58
C PRO A 154 13.29 6.26 -19.11
N ASP A 155 12.08 6.42 -18.61
CA ASP A 155 11.29 7.62 -18.83
C ASP A 155 11.73 8.70 -17.85
N TRP A 156 12.74 9.49 -18.25
CA TRP A 156 13.29 10.55 -17.41
C TRP A 156 12.32 11.74 -17.21
N GLU A 157 11.27 11.84 -18.03
CA GLU A 157 10.28 12.91 -17.92
C GLU A 157 9.45 12.79 -16.64
N VAL A 158 9.36 11.59 -16.07
CA VAL A 158 8.67 11.32 -14.79
C VAL A 158 9.47 11.82 -13.58
N LEU A 159 10.79 12.04 -13.73
CA LEU A 159 11.68 12.35 -12.59
C LEU A 159 11.28 13.63 -11.82
N PRO A 160 10.93 14.76 -12.46
CA PRO A 160 10.56 15.99 -11.74
C PRO A 160 9.29 15.82 -10.91
N GLU A 161 8.30 15.07 -11.41
CA GLU A 161 7.06 14.80 -10.69
C GLU A 161 7.31 13.84 -9.52
N THR A 162 8.09 12.78 -9.74
CA THR A 162 8.53 11.86 -8.69
C THR A 162 9.31 12.59 -7.60
N ALA A 163 10.19 13.52 -7.96
CA ALA A 163 10.94 14.31 -6.99
C ALA A 163 10.02 15.16 -6.09
N LYS A 164 8.98 15.79 -6.67
CA LYS A 164 7.99 16.55 -5.89
C LYS A 164 7.24 15.64 -4.90
N GLY A 165 6.81 14.46 -5.36
CA GLY A 165 6.18 13.46 -4.51
C GLY A 165 7.10 13.00 -3.38
N THR A 166 8.37 12.75 -3.68
CA THR A 166 9.38 12.37 -2.70
C THR A 166 9.60 13.45 -1.63
N VAL A 167 9.73 14.71 -2.04
CA VAL A 167 9.87 15.84 -1.10
C VAL A 167 8.63 15.95 -0.19
N PHE A 168 7.44 15.78 -0.75
CA PHE A 168 6.21 15.78 0.02
C PHE A 168 6.18 14.65 1.06
N LEU A 169 6.48 13.41 0.66
CA LEU A 169 6.53 12.26 1.57
C LEU A 169 7.59 12.42 2.67
N LEU A 170 8.80 12.88 2.30
CA LEU A 170 9.85 13.16 3.29
C LEU A 170 9.43 14.24 4.29
N SER A 171 8.71 15.27 3.84
CA SER A 171 8.17 16.31 4.73
C SER A 171 7.15 15.75 5.72
N LEU A 172 6.28 14.83 5.27
CA LEU A 172 5.31 14.15 6.15
C LEU A 172 6.02 13.28 7.19
N VAL A 173 7.01 12.49 6.77
CA VAL A 173 7.80 11.65 7.70
C VAL A 173 8.57 12.52 8.68
N MET A 174 9.15 13.63 8.22
CA MET A 174 9.84 14.58 9.09
C MET A 174 8.89 15.18 10.13
N CYS A 175 7.69 15.61 9.73
CA CYS A 175 6.67 16.09 10.67
C CYS A 175 6.30 15.01 11.70
N ALA A 176 6.09 13.76 11.26
CA ALA A 176 5.79 12.66 12.17
C ALA A 176 6.94 12.39 13.14
N SER A 177 8.19 12.47 12.69
CA SER A 177 9.37 12.24 13.54
C SER A 177 9.54 13.29 14.64
N MET A 178 8.96 14.47 14.48
CA MET A 178 8.97 15.55 15.48
C MET A 178 7.88 15.40 16.55
N MET A 179 6.93 14.46 16.38
CA MET A 179 5.87 14.24 17.35
C MET A 179 6.44 13.58 18.62
N PRO A 180 5.98 14.01 19.82
CA PRO A 180 6.39 13.39 21.09
C PRO A 180 5.71 12.03 21.24
N VAL A 181 6.47 10.96 21.03
CA VAL A 181 5.93 9.58 21.11
C VAL A 181 5.57 9.18 22.55
N GLU A 182 6.14 9.85 23.54
CA GLU A 182 5.89 9.63 24.95
C GLU A 182 4.47 10.03 25.37
N GLU A 183 3.82 10.92 24.63
CA GLU A 183 2.44 11.38 24.86
C GLU A 183 1.40 10.51 24.16
N LEU A 184 1.84 9.54 23.33
CA LEU A 184 0.94 8.65 22.61
C LEU A 184 0.41 7.55 23.54
N PRO A 185 -0.80 7.04 23.28
CA PRO A 185 -1.30 5.86 23.97
C PRO A 185 -0.31 4.69 23.82
N PRO A 186 -0.12 3.86 24.86
CA PRO A 186 0.80 2.72 24.79
C PRO A 186 0.44 1.77 23.67
N ALA A 187 1.45 1.15 23.06
CA ALA A 187 1.27 0.17 22.01
C ALA A 187 0.44 -1.03 22.52
N SER A 188 -0.63 -1.33 21.81
CA SER A 188 -1.55 -2.43 22.11
C SER A 188 -2.37 -2.80 20.88
N LEU A 189 -3.10 -3.91 20.91
CA LEU A 189 -4.03 -4.26 19.82
C LEU A 189 -5.10 -3.19 19.62
N ILE A 190 -5.58 -2.58 20.70
CA ILE A 190 -6.62 -1.53 20.63
C ILE A 190 -6.07 -0.26 20.00
N THR A 191 -4.85 0.16 20.36
CA THR A 191 -4.22 1.32 19.75
C THR A 191 -3.84 1.05 18.30
N ALA A 192 -3.40 -0.17 17.93
CA ALA A 192 -3.20 -0.56 16.54
C ALA A 192 -4.50 -0.47 15.73
N LEU A 193 -5.61 -1.02 16.25
CA LEU A 193 -6.93 -0.88 15.63
C LEU A 193 -7.32 0.59 15.44
N GLY A 194 -7.09 1.43 16.46
CA GLY A 194 -7.35 2.87 16.41
C GLY A 194 -6.52 3.58 15.33
N LEU A 195 -5.25 3.23 15.21
CA LEU A 195 -4.36 3.79 14.18
C LEU A 195 -4.86 3.54 12.76
N GLY A 196 -5.53 2.42 12.49
CA GLY A 196 -6.13 2.18 11.19
C GLY A 196 -7.29 3.13 10.85
N PHE A 197 -8.10 3.53 11.84
CA PHE A 197 -9.10 4.59 11.63
C PHE A 197 -8.46 5.95 11.44
N VAL A 198 -7.37 6.23 12.15
CA VAL A 198 -6.59 7.46 11.95
C VAL A 198 -5.96 7.45 10.56
N SER A 199 -5.47 6.31 10.08
CA SER A 199 -4.93 6.12 8.73
C SER A 199 -5.94 6.42 7.61
N ALA A 200 -7.23 6.31 7.88
CA ALA A 200 -8.27 6.71 6.93
C ALA A 200 -8.27 8.21 6.62
N VAL A 201 -7.80 9.04 7.55
CA VAL A 201 -7.80 10.51 7.46
C VAL A 201 -6.39 11.08 7.29
N PHE A 202 -5.40 10.40 7.86
CA PHE A 202 -3.98 10.72 7.70
C PHE A 202 -3.32 9.68 6.83
N ASP A 203 -2.37 10.10 5.99
CA ASP A 203 -1.56 9.17 5.20
C ASP A 203 -0.90 8.11 6.10
N ASN A 204 -0.87 6.87 5.64
CA ASN A 204 -0.36 5.73 6.39
C ASN A 204 1.17 5.81 6.66
N ILE A 205 1.93 6.53 5.82
CA ILE A 205 3.38 6.65 5.93
C ILE A 205 3.82 7.35 7.22
N PRO A 206 3.34 8.57 7.56
CA PRO A 206 3.70 9.24 8.81
C PRO A 206 3.26 8.47 10.06
N LEU A 207 2.11 7.80 10.01
CA LEU A 207 1.64 6.97 11.14
C LEU A 207 2.55 5.76 11.36
N THR A 208 3.03 5.16 10.29
CA THR A 208 4.01 4.06 10.38
C THR A 208 5.34 4.54 10.95
N ALA A 209 5.84 5.69 10.50
CA ALA A 209 7.06 6.28 11.05
C ALA A 209 6.95 6.53 12.56
N LEU A 210 5.80 7.05 13.00
CA LEU A 210 5.49 7.30 14.38
C LEU A 210 5.45 6.01 15.21
N ALA A 211 4.78 4.97 14.70
CA ALA A 211 4.66 3.68 15.36
C ALA A 211 6.03 2.95 15.44
N ILE A 212 6.87 3.06 14.42
CA ILE A 212 8.24 2.55 14.44
C ILE A 212 9.05 3.24 15.54
N LYS A 213 8.96 4.57 15.64
CA LYS A 213 9.65 5.36 16.68
C LYS A 213 9.16 5.00 18.09
N GLN A 214 7.85 4.77 18.26
CA GLN A 214 7.28 4.37 19.55
C GLN A 214 7.67 2.94 19.93
N GLY A 215 7.66 2.01 18.98
CA GLY A 215 7.88 0.59 19.22
C GLY A 215 6.79 -0.12 20.01
N GLY A 216 7.00 -1.40 20.32
CA GLY A 216 6.13 -2.20 21.18
C GLY A 216 4.84 -2.73 20.53
N TYR A 217 4.60 -2.45 19.26
CA TYR A 217 3.48 -3.01 18.51
C TYR A 217 3.74 -4.45 18.05
N ASP A 218 2.66 -5.22 17.93
CA ASP A 218 2.66 -6.38 17.06
C ASP A 218 2.65 -5.88 15.61
N TRP A 219 3.69 -6.23 14.87
CA TRP A 219 3.95 -5.67 13.55
C TRP A 219 2.98 -6.16 12.48
N GLY A 220 2.45 -7.39 12.62
CA GLY A 220 1.43 -7.91 11.71
C GLY A 220 0.11 -7.14 11.85
N PHE A 221 -0.33 -6.92 13.10
CA PHE A 221 -1.52 -6.12 13.37
C PHE A 221 -1.36 -4.67 12.94
N LEU A 222 -0.20 -4.07 13.21
CA LEU A 222 0.07 -2.70 12.80
C LEU A 222 0.11 -2.56 11.28
N ALA A 223 0.79 -3.46 10.58
CA ALA A 223 0.90 -3.45 9.12
C ALA A 223 -0.48 -3.54 8.45
N TYR A 224 -1.35 -4.44 8.94
CA TYR A 224 -2.72 -4.49 8.47
C TYR A 224 -3.49 -3.21 8.81
N ALA A 225 -3.40 -2.75 10.04
CA ALA A 225 -4.17 -1.59 10.51
C ALA A 225 -3.85 -0.33 9.69
N VAL A 226 -2.58 0.06 9.60
CA VAL A 226 -2.20 1.29 8.89
C VAL A 226 -2.31 1.12 7.37
N GLY A 227 -1.93 -0.02 6.81
CA GLY A 227 -1.99 -0.28 5.38
C GLY A 227 -3.43 -0.36 4.86
N PHE A 228 -4.24 -1.26 5.41
CA PHE A 228 -5.64 -1.42 4.97
C PHE A 228 -6.52 -0.25 5.41
N GLY A 229 -6.28 0.30 6.62
CA GLY A 229 -7.06 1.40 7.19
C GLY A 229 -7.15 2.61 6.27
N GLY A 230 -6.07 2.95 5.60
CA GLY A 230 -6.01 4.02 4.60
C GLY A 230 -6.98 3.85 3.41
N SER A 231 -7.59 2.68 3.24
CA SER A 231 -8.58 2.45 2.18
C SER A 231 -9.98 2.98 2.49
N MET A 232 -10.28 3.29 3.75
CA MET A 232 -11.63 3.69 4.18
C MET A 232 -12.05 5.04 3.59
N ILE A 233 -11.09 5.91 3.27
CA ILE A 233 -11.33 7.19 2.56
C ILE A 233 -10.35 7.27 1.38
N TRP A 234 -10.76 7.88 0.28
CA TRP A 234 -9.99 7.91 -0.97
C TRP A 234 -8.61 8.55 -0.85
N PHE A 235 -8.41 9.48 0.08
CA PHE A 235 -7.11 10.15 0.30
C PHE A 235 -6.29 9.57 1.48
N GLY A 236 -6.80 8.56 2.18
CA GLY A 236 -6.08 7.93 3.30
C GLY A 236 -4.89 7.07 2.88
N SER A 237 -4.71 6.82 1.58
CA SER A 237 -3.54 6.14 1.04
C SER A 237 -3.17 6.65 -0.34
N SER A 238 -1.90 6.53 -0.70
CA SER A 238 -1.37 6.91 -2.01
C SER A 238 -2.08 6.14 -3.15
N ALA A 239 -2.47 4.89 -2.93
CA ALA A 239 -3.25 4.09 -3.87
C ALA A 239 -4.63 4.69 -4.14
N GLY A 240 -5.31 5.17 -3.10
CA GLY A 240 -6.60 5.84 -3.20
C GLY A 240 -6.51 7.18 -3.94
N VAL A 241 -5.48 7.98 -3.64
CA VAL A 241 -5.21 9.25 -4.35
C VAL A 241 -4.96 9.00 -5.82
N ALA A 242 -4.11 8.04 -6.17
CA ALA A 242 -3.76 7.70 -7.55
C ALA A 242 -5.01 7.24 -8.34
N LEU A 243 -5.81 6.34 -7.76
CA LEU A 243 -7.05 5.87 -8.40
C LEU A 243 -8.08 6.99 -8.58
N SER A 244 -8.22 7.88 -7.58
CA SER A 244 -9.14 9.01 -7.64
C SER A 244 -8.73 10.08 -8.66
N ASN A 245 -7.47 10.14 -9.05
CA ASN A 245 -7.04 10.98 -10.18
C ASN A 245 -7.52 10.41 -11.53
N MET A 246 -7.64 9.08 -11.64
CA MET A 246 -8.23 8.42 -12.81
C MET A 246 -9.78 8.54 -12.83
N TYR A 247 -10.40 8.62 -11.64
CA TYR A 247 -11.84 8.69 -11.44
C TYR A 247 -12.22 9.91 -10.57
N PRO A 248 -12.32 11.12 -11.14
CA PRO A 248 -12.57 12.34 -10.35
C PRO A 248 -13.83 12.31 -9.50
N GLU A 249 -14.87 11.55 -9.93
CA GLU A 249 -16.09 11.33 -9.18
C GLU A 249 -15.87 10.61 -7.84
N ALA A 250 -14.80 9.86 -7.70
CA ALA A 250 -14.43 9.18 -6.47
C ALA A 250 -13.87 10.13 -5.37
N LYS A 251 -13.52 11.37 -5.71
CA LYS A 251 -12.97 12.36 -4.76
C LYS A 251 -14.00 12.90 -3.75
N SER A 252 -15.24 12.49 -3.81
CA SER A 252 -16.26 12.86 -2.83
C SER A 252 -16.20 11.96 -1.61
N VAL A 253 -15.77 12.49 -0.46
CA VAL A 253 -15.70 11.76 0.82
C VAL A 253 -17.06 11.17 1.20
N GLY A 254 -18.14 11.95 1.07
CA GLY A 254 -19.49 11.48 1.40
C GLY A 254 -19.93 10.30 0.55
N GLN A 255 -19.66 10.34 -0.77
CA GLN A 255 -19.99 9.25 -1.68
C GLN A 255 -19.09 8.02 -1.42
N TRP A 256 -17.80 8.24 -1.13
CA TRP A 256 -16.89 7.17 -0.79
C TRP A 256 -17.33 6.43 0.46
N LEU A 257 -17.63 7.13 1.54
CA LEU A 257 -18.12 6.53 2.78
C LEU A 257 -19.48 5.83 2.60
N ARG A 258 -20.41 6.46 1.86
CA ARG A 258 -21.75 5.90 1.60
C ARG A 258 -21.70 4.59 0.82
N HIS A 259 -20.88 4.52 -0.22
CA HIS A 259 -20.82 3.36 -1.12
C HIS A 259 -19.69 2.39 -0.76
N GLY A 260 -18.62 2.86 -0.09
CA GLY A 260 -17.47 2.08 0.36
C GLY A 260 -17.54 1.64 1.83
N TRP A 261 -18.70 1.77 2.50
CA TRP A 261 -18.88 1.39 3.92
C TRP A 261 -18.38 -0.02 4.26
N HIS A 262 -18.47 -0.92 3.28
CA HIS A 262 -18.00 -2.31 3.43
C HIS A 262 -16.49 -2.42 3.65
N VAL A 263 -15.69 -1.41 3.27
CA VAL A 263 -14.25 -1.37 3.55
C VAL A 263 -14.01 -1.20 5.05
N ALA A 264 -14.72 -0.29 5.71
CA ALA A 264 -14.60 -0.10 7.17
C ALA A 264 -15.10 -1.35 7.93
N LEU A 265 -16.19 -1.96 7.48
CA LEU A 265 -16.66 -3.22 8.06
C LEU A 265 -15.61 -4.33 7.90
N ALA A 266 -15.05 -4.47 6.71
CA ALA A 266 -14.04 -5.48 6.40
C ALA A 266 -12.76 -5.27 7.21
N TYR A 267 -12.37 -4.00 7.44
CA TYR A 267 -11.26 -3.64 8.32
C TYR A 267 -11.45 -4.22 9.72
N VAL A 268 -12.58 -3.93 10.35
CA VAL A 268 -12.87 -4.37 11.72
C VAL A 268 -12.98 -5.89 11.80
N VAL A 269 -13.70 -6.51 10.86
CA VAL A 269 -13.87 -7.98 10.84
C VAL A 269 -12.54 -8.68 10.58
N GLY A 270 -11.73 -8.20 9.62
CA GLY A 270 -10.41 -8.76 9.36
C GLY A 270 -9.50 -8.67 10.58
N PHE A 271 -9.46 -7.51 11.24
CA PHE A 271 -8.69 -7.32 12.47
C PHE A 271 -9.16 -8.25 13.59
N ALA A 272 -10.47 -8.38 13.79
CA ALA A 272 -11.04 -9.26 14.81
C ALA A 272 -10.72 -10.75 14.54
N VAL A 273 -10.79 -11.19 13.29
CA VAL A 273 -10.42 -12.56 12.92
C VAL A 273 -8.92 -12.78 13.16
N MET A 274 -8.06 -11.85 12.79
CA MET A 274 -6.63 -11.93 13.06
C MET A 274 -6.35 -12.01 14.56
N ALA A 275 -7.03 -11.19 15.37
CA ALA A 275 -6.92 -11.24 16.83
C ALA A 275 -7.41 -12.57 17.44
N ALA A 276 -8.40 -13.20 16.83
CA ALA A 276 -8.89 -14.51 17.29
C ALA A 276 -7.97 -15.68 16.89
N VAL A 277 -7.15 -15.53 15.84
CA VAL A 277 -6.28 -16.59 15.30
C VAL A 277 -4.87 -16.48 15.85
N LEU A 278 -4.35 -15.27 16.04
CA LEU A 278 -2.95 -14.99 16.37
C LEU A 278 -2.77 -14.27 17.72
N GLY A 279 -3.87 -13.75 18.32
CA GLY A 279 -3.86 -12.95 19.55
C GLY A 279 -3.98 -13.74 20.84
#